data_06e47d2dfac89e50612f213cb2137ef3
#
_entry.id   06e47d2dfac89e50612f213cb2137ef3
#
_cell.length_a   1.000
_cell.length_b   1.000
_cell.length_c   1.000
_cell.angle_alpha   90.00
_cell.angle_beta   90.00
_cell.angle_gamma   90.00
#
_symmetry.space_group_name_H-M   'P 1'
#
loop_
_entity.id
_entity.type
_entity.pdbx_description
1 polymer ?
#
loop_
_entity_poly.entity_id
_entity_poly.type
_entity_poly.pdbx_seq_one_letter_code
_entity_poly.pdbx_strand_id
1 'polypeptide(L)' 'MNKPMIGLPLCRWQLTDRDIGWFHLVGEKYISSVTGYGAFPLMIPAFGDDLDMDTVLDSVSGIM' A
#
# COMPACT_ATOMS: atom_id res chain seq x y z
N MET A 1 22.67 1.90 3.74
CA MET A 1 22.00 0.64 4.07
C MET A 1 20.56 0.66 3.61
N ASN A 2 20.14 -0.39 2.93
CA ASN A 2 18.80 -0.46 2.43
C ASN A 2 17.82 -0.85 3.55
N LYS A 3 16.74 -0.11 3.64
CA LYS A 3 15.68 -0.47 4.58
C LYS A 3 14.82 -1.58 3.96
N PRO A 4 14.30 -2.49 4.77
CA PRO A 4 13.35 -3.47 4.25
C PRO A 4 12.08 -2.76 3.76
N MET A 5 11.53 -3.23 2.65
CA MET A 5 10.28 -2.71 2.13
C MET A 5 9.11 -3.53 2.65
N ILE A 6 8.15 -2.85 3.25
CA ILE A 6 6.93 -3.48 3.75
C ILE A 6 5.76 -3.02 2.91
N GLY A 7 5.07 -3.96 2.30
CA GLY A 7 3.91 -3.67 1.48
C GLY A 7 2.70 -3.29 2.31
N LEU A 8 2.06 -2.19 1.96
CA LEU A 8 0.83 -1.72 2.59
C LEU A 8 -0.30 -1.80 1.57
N PRO A 9 -1.16 -2.83 1.64
CA PRO A 9 -2.32 -2.89 0.75
C PRO A 9 -3.24 -1.71 1.02
N LEU A 10 -3.65 -1.04 -0.05
CA LEU A 10 -4.53 0.12 0.04
C LEU A 10 -5.99 -0.29 -0.03
N CYS A 11 -6.87 0.59 0.44
CA CYS A 11 -8.30 0.45 0.27
C CYS A 11 -8.76 1.28 -0.91
N ARG A 12 -9.65 0.73 -1.70
CA ARG A 12 -10.27 1.46 -2.79
C ARG A 12 -11.53 2.13 -2.26
N TRP A 13 -11.63 3.44 -2.44
CA TRP A 13 -12.72 4.21 -1.85
C TRP A 13 -13.15 5.35 -2.76
N GLN A 14 -14.46 5.60 -2.80
CA GLN A 14 -15.03 6.77 -3.45
C GLN A 14 -15.38 7.78 -2.37
N LEU A 15 -14.68 8.92 -2.37
CA LEU A 15 -14.73 9.87 -1.26
C LEU A 15 -15.97 10.76 -1.24
N THR A 16 -16.68 10.89 -2.35
CA THR A 16 -17.86 11.73 -2.43
C THR A 16 -18.97 11.05 -3.22
N ASP A 17 -20.20 11.56 -3.07
CA ASP A 17 -21.32 11.11 -3.88
C ASP A 17 -21.23 11.60 -5.32
N ARG A 18 -20.28 12.48 -5.60
CA ARG A 18 -20.05 12.97 -6.96
C ARG A 18 -19.14 11.99 -7.68
N ASP A 19 -19.34 11.88 -8.97
CA ASP A 19 -18.58 10.96 -9.80
C ASP A 19 -17.21 11.56 -10.15
N ILE A 20 -16.35 11.67 -9.14
CA ILE A 20 -14.99 12.18 -9.32
C ILE A 20 -13.94 11.05 -9.34
N GLY A 21 -14.41 9.80 -9.36
CA GLY A 21 -13.54 8.65 -9.49
C GLY A 21 -13.25 7.96 -8.17
N TRP A 22 -12.37 6.99 -8.24
CA TRP A 22 -11.97 6.16 -7.11
C TRP A 22 -10.60 6.55 -6.62
N PHE A 23 -10.38 6.35 -5.33
CA PHE A 23 -9.11 6.65 -4.69
C PHE A 23 -8.57 5.41 -4.00
N HIS A 24 -7.26 5.29 -3.94
CA HIS A 24 -6.60 4.24 -3.17
C HIS A 24 -6.02 4.88 -1.92
N LEU A 25 -6.44 4.40 -0.76
CA LEU A 25 -6.17 5.05 0.52
C LEU A 25 -5.52 4.08 1.50
N VAL A 26 -4.72 4.64 2.40
CA VAL A 26 -4.22 3.94 3.57
C VAL A 26 -4.21 4.90 4.74
N GLY A 27 -4.49 4.41 5.93
CA GLY A 27 -4.43 5.24 7.12
C GLY A 27 -2.99 5.64 7.45
N GLU A 28 -2.79 6.89 7.82
CA GLU A 28 -1.47 7.41 8.17
C GLU A 28 -0.83 6.62 9.31
N LYS A 29 -1.64 6.09 10.22
CA LYS A 29 -1.18 5.27 11.33
C LYS A 29 -0.38 4.06 10.85
N TYR A 30 -0.81 3.43 9.77
CA TYR A 30 -0.09 2.27 9.22
C TYR A 30 1.25 2.67 8.63
N ILE A 31 1.29 3.80 7.93
CA ILE A 31 2.53 4.32 7.39
C ILE A 31 3.51 4.65 8.52
N SER A 32 3.03 5.32 9.56
CA SER A 32 3.84 5.68 10.72
C SER A 32 4.38 4.45 11.45
N SER A 33 3.59 3.39 11.53
CA SER A 33 4.03 2.14 12.18
C SER A 33 5.19 1.52 11.43
N VAL A 34 5.11 1.48 10.11
CA VAL A 34 6.18 0.90 9.27
C VAL A 34 7.46 1.74 9.39
N THR A 35 7.35 3.05 9.29
CA THR A 35 8.53 3.92 9.38
C THR A 35 9.12 3.89 10.78
N GLY A 36 8.30 3.74 11.80
CA GLY A 36 8.76 3.64 13.18
C GLY A 36 9.61 2.40 13.44
N TYR A 37 9.41 1.34 12.67
CA TYR A 37 10.25 0.14 12.72
C TYR A 37 11.50 0.24 11.87
N GLY A 38 11.73 1.37 11.23
CA GLY A 38 12.89 1.53 10.36
C GLY A 38 12.73 0.88 8.99
N ALA A 39 11.50 0.59 8.59
CA ALA A 39 11.20 0.03 7.28
C ALA A 39 10.67 1.09 6.34
N PHE A 40 10.66 0.79 5.04
CA PHE A 40 10.11 1.67 4.02
C PHE A 40 8.72 1.17 3.60
N PRO A 41 7.68 2.03 3.67
CA PRO A 41 6.35 1.62 3.26
C PRO A 41 6.21 1.63 1.73
N LEU A 42 5.82 0.52 1.14
CA LEU A 42 5.49 0.42 -0.28
C LEU A 42 3.99 0.24 -0.40
N MET A 43 3.31 1.23 -0.97
CA MET A 43 1.86 1.21 -1.08
C MET A 43 1.44 0.36 -2.27
N ILE A 44 0.53 -0.58 -2.03
CA ILE A 44 0.07 -1.54 -3.05
C ILE A 44 -1.35 -1.17 -3.44
N PRO A 45 -1.58 -0.77 -4.70
CA PRO A 45 -2.93 -0.40 -5.14
C PRO A 45 -3.92 -1.56 -5.03
N ALA A 46 -5.19 -1.22 -4.81
CA ALA A 46 -6.25 -2.22 -4.64
C ALA A 46 -6.90 -2.55 -5.99
N PHE A 47 -6.13 -3.12 -6.91
CA PHE A 47 -6.62 -3.47 -8.24
C PHE A 47 -6.98 -4.94 -8.42
N GLY A 48 -6.88 -5.75 -7.37
CA GLY A 48 -7.25 -7.15 -7.46
C GLY A 48 -6.46 -7.91 -8.52
N ASP A 49 -7.19 -8.51 -9.47
CA ASP A 49 -6.57 -9.36 -10.49
C ASP A 49 -5.73 -8.60 -11.50
N ASP A 50 -5.90 -7.29 -11.59
CA ASP A 50 -5.12 -6.46 -12.51
C ASP A 50 -3.71 -6.17 -12.00
N LEU A 51 -3.41 -6.55 -10.77
CA LEU A 51 -2.11 -6.31 -10.16
C LEU A 51 -1.27 -7.59 -10.24
N ASP A 52 -0.03 -7.43 -10.71
CA ASP A 52 0.92 -8.55 -10.75
C ASP A 52 1.45 -8.81 -9.33
N MET A 53 0.82 -9.75 -8.65
CA MET A 53 1.17 -10.07 -7.27
C MET A 53 2.55 -10.69 -7.14
N ASP A 54 3.02 -11.41 -8.14
CA ASP A 54 4.37 -11.98 -8.10
C ASP A 54 5.41 -10.86 -8.06
N THR A 55 5.24 -9.84 -8.87
CA THR A 55 6.12 -8.68 -8.85
C THR A 55 6.05 -7.95 -7.51
N VAL A 56 4.85 -7.80 -6.97
CA VAL A 56 4.68 -7.16 -5.67
C VAL A 56 5.42 -7.94 -4.58
N LEU A 57 5.22 -9.26 -4.53
CA LEU A 57 5.82 -10.09 -3.50
C LEU A 57 7.34 -10.14 -3.61
N ASP A 58 7.86 -10.08 -4.84
CA ASP A 58 9.32 -10.04 -5.05
C ASP A 58 9.92 -8.71 -4.62
N SER A 59 9.11 -7.65 -4.58
CA SER A 59 9.59 -6.29 -4.28
C SER A 59 9.61 -5.96 -2.80
N VAL A 60 8.94 -6.73 -1.95
CA VAL A 60 8.80 -6.42 -0.53
C VAL A 60 9.40 -7.51 0.34
N SER A 61 9.81 -7.11 1.54
CA SER A 61 10.30 -8.06 2.55
C SER A 61 9.17 -8.66 3.37
N GLY A 62 8.02 -8.01 3.37
CA GLY A 62 6.83 -8.48 4.06
C GLY A 62 5.64 -7.62 3.72
N ILE A 63 4.45 -8.06 4.14
CA ILE A 63 3.20 -7.35 3.93
C ILE A 63 2.54 -7.15 5.28
N MET A 64 2.01 -5.97 5.47
CA MET A 64 1.34 -5.63 6.70
C MET A 64 -0.09 -6.15 6.76
#